data_f06d835ffe1d827bc4e855791da6c225
#
_entry.id   f06d835ffe1d827bc4e855791da6c225
#
_cell.length_a   1.000
_cell.length_b   1.000
_cell.length_c   1.000
_cell.angle_alpha   90.00
_cell.angle_beta   90.00
_cell.angle_gamma   90.00
#
_symmetry.space_group_name_H-M   'P 1'
#
loop_
_entity.id
_entity.type
_entity.pdbx_description
1 polymer ?
#
loop_
_entity_poly.entity_id
_entity_poly.type
_entity_poly.pdbx_seq_one_letter_code
_entity_poly.pdbx_strand_id
1 'polypeptide(L)'
;NEVHRYDADEQVMTADDAKCVNCHRCVSLCPTRALKIVRTDHTFKENANWTKDNIQNVYRQAATGGVLLSSMGNPEPLPGYWDRILINASQVTNPPIDPLRETMETRVFLGKKDMEIRRDENGAIVPKKTPHIELAVPIMFSAMSYGSISYNAHESLARAATELGVCYNTGEGGLHEDFYRYGPNTIVQVASGRFGVHSEYLNAGAAVEIKMGQGAKPGIGGHLPGAKIVGDVARTRMVPEGADAISPAPHHDIYSIEDLRQLVNSLKEATHYEKPIIVKIAAVHNVAAIASGIARSGADIIAIDGFRGGTGAAPTRIRDNVGIPIELALAAVDSRLRAEGIRGDVSLVVGGSIRSSADVVKAVALGADAVYIATSAL
;
A
#
# COMPACT_ATOMS: atom_id res chain seq x y z
N ASN A 1 45.74 29.86 -2.25
CA ASN A 1 44.55 29.84 -3.14
C ASN A 1 43.84 31.18 -3.22
N GLU A 2 44.30 32.21 -2.45
CA GLU A 2 43.73 33.57 -2.44
C GLU A 2 42.20 33.62 -2.29
N VAL A 3 41.64 32.70 -1.49
CA VAL A 3 40.22 32.61 -1.20
C VAL A 3 39.75 33.75 -0.32
N HIS A 4 40.63 34.18 0.63
CA HIS A 4 40.32 35.22 1.56
C HIS A 4 41.07 36.50 1.20
N ARG A 5 40.35 37.62 1.16
CA ARG A 5 40.88 38.96 0.94
C ARG A 5 40.45 39.89 2.06
N TYR A 6 41.39 40.57 2.68
CA TYR A 6 41.11 41.57 3.68
C TYR A 6 41.07 42.95 3.03
N ASP A 7 40.00 43.66 3.22
CA ASP A 7 39.84 45.06 2.86
C ASP A 7 40.22 45.91 4.08
N ALA A 8 41.32 46.64 3.96
CA ALA A 8 41.85 47.44 5.07
C ALA A 8 41.05 48.72 5.32
N ASP A 9 40.39 49.24 4.30
CA ASP A 9 39.64 50.50 4.41
C ASP A 9 38.28 50.24 5.05
N GLU A 10 37.64 49.13 4.70
CA GLU A 10 36.36 48.72 5.27
C GLU A 10 36.51 47.80 6.49
N GLN A 11 37.69 47.33 6.80
CA GLN A 11 38.02 46.36 7.85
C GLN A 11 37.19 45.06 7.74
N VAL A 12 36.89 44.61 6.51
CA VAL A 12 36.10 43.43 6.24
C VAL A 12 36.91 42.36 5.58
N MET A 13 36.70 41.11 6.00
CA MET A 13 37.27 39.92 5.34
C MET A 13 36.22 39.35 4.37
N THR A 14 36.52 39.32 3.11
CA THR A 14 35.69 38.69 2.07
C THR A 14 36.24 37.32 1.67
N ALA A 15 35.39 36.37 1.32
CA ALA A 15 35.80 35.05 0.81
C ALA A 15 35.26 34.86 -0.61
N ASP A 16 36.13 34.37 -1.49
CA ASP A 16 35.74 33.95 -2.84
C ASP A 16 35.53 32.43 -2.82
N ASP A 17 34.29 32.01 -2.65
CA ASP A 17 33.92 30.60 -2.54
C ASP A 17 34.21 29.81 -3.82
N ALA A 18 34.29 30.45 -4.97
CA ALA A 18 34.67 29.79 -6.23
C ALA A 18 36.08 29.28 -6.25
N LYS A 19 37.00 29.92 -5.47
CA LYS A 19 38.39 29.50 -5.32
C LYS A 19 38.60 28.50 -4.19
N CYS A 20 37.55 28.19 -3.40
CA CYS A 20 37.68 27.29 -2.28
C CYS A 20 37.76 25.83 -2.74
N VAL A 21 38.87 25.18 -2.37
CA VAL A 21 39.08 23.74 -2.66
C VAL A 21 38.77 22.84 -1.47
N ASN A 22 38.03 23.35 -0.48
CA ASN A 22 37.60 22.62 0.71
C ASN A 22 38.73 21.92 1.49
N CYS A 23 39.91 22.49 1.54
CA CYS A 23 41.07 21.90 2.23
C CYS A 23 41.09 22.13 3.76
N HIS A 24 40.11 22.85 4.31
CA HIS A 24 39.95 23.18 5.75
C HIS A 24 41.14 23.93 6.41
N ARG A 25 42.16 24.27 5.67
CA ARG A 25 43.39 24.93 6.23
C ARG A 25 43.05 26.27 6.91
N CYS A 26 42.20 27.10 6.30
CA CYS A 26 41.75 28.36 6.88
C CYS A 26 40.99 28.18 8.20
N VAL A 27 40.18 27.14 8.31
CA VAL A 27 39.43 26.82 9.54
C VAL A 27 40.40 26.37 10.63
N SER A 28 41.37 25.49 10.30
CA SER A 28 42.32 24.94 11.25
C SER A 28 43.30 26.00 11.77
N LEU A 29 43.67 26.98 10.95
CA LEU A 29 44.62 28.05 11.31
C LEU A 29 43.96 29.30 11.84
N CYS A 30 42.63 29.39 11.87
CA CYS A 30 41.93 30.55 12.39
C CYS A 30 42.06 30.66 13.92
N PRO A 31 42.80 31.67 14.46
CA PRO A 31 43.08 31.74 15.87
C PRO A 31 41.82 32.00 16.72
N THR A 32 40.83 32.65 16.15
CA THR A 32 39.56 32.98 16.82
C THR A 32 38.46 31.97 16.53
N ARG A 33 38.71 30.95 15.71
CA ARG A 33 37.73 29.96 15.22
C ARG A 33 36.47 30.58 14.56
N ALA A 34 36.65 31.80 14.00
CA ALA A 34 35.57 32.53 13.35
C ALA A 34 35.23 31.95 11.96
N LEU A 35 36.16 31.25 11.32
CA LEU A 35 35.91 30.68 9.99
C LEU A 35 35.31 29.30 10.08
N LYS A 36 34.26 29.09 9.29
CA LYS A 36 33.60 27.80 9.09
C LYS A 36 33.43 27.53 7.60
N ILE A 37 33.67 26.31 7.18
CA ILE A 37 33.27 25.87 5.86
C ILE A 37 31.92 25.19 6.02
N VAL A 38 30.91 25.75 5.39
CA VAL A 38 29.55 25.19 5.33
C VAL A 38 29.28 24.79 3.88
N ARG A 39 28.54 23.70 3.68
CA ARG A 39 28.02 23.41 2.35
C ARG A 39 27.01 24.52 1.99
N THR A 40 27.29 25.21 0.91
CA THR A 40 26.26 26.02 0.26
C THR A 40 25.27 25.08 -0.43
N ASP A 41 23.99 25.41 -0.36
CA ASP A 41 23.01 24.73 -1.19
C ASP A 41 23.39 24.95 -2.65
N HIS A 42 23.49 23.83 -3.39
CA HIS A 42 23.76 23.90 -4.81
C HIS A 42 22.66 24.69 -5.51
N THR A 43 23.04 25.73 -6.22
CA THR A 43 22.11 26.43 -7.12
C THR A 43 22.08 25.66 -8.44
N PHE A 44 20.90 25.20 -8.79
CA PHE A 44 20.69 24.46 -10.05
C PHE A 44 19.90 25.31 -11.02
N LYS A 45 20.26 25.21 -12.28
CA LYS A 45 19.40 25.69 -13.35
C LYS A 45 18.43 24.57 -13.70
N GLU A 46 17.21 24.68 -13.18
CA GLU A 46 16.15 23.73 -13.44
C GLU A 46 15.67 23.78 -14.89
N ASN A 47 15.21 22.64 -15.37
CA ASN A 47 14.50 22.53 -16.64
C ASN A 47 13.49 21.37 -16.56
N ALA A 48 12.73 21.14 -17.63
CA ALA A 48 11.65 20.14 -17.64
C ALA A 48 12.10 18.70 -17.30
N ASN A 49 13.36 18.36 -17.58
CA ASN A 49 13.91 17.03 -17.32
C ASN A 49 14.70 16.97 -16.02
N TRP A 50 15.20 18.09 -15.54
CA TRP A 50 16.07 18.22 -14.38
C TRP A 50 15.45 19.18 -13.38
N THR A 51 14.53 18.68 -12.59
CA THR A 51 13.95 19.43 -11.48
C THR A 51 14.94 19.51 -10.31
N LYS A 52 14.75 20.46 -9.42
CA LYS A 52 15.56 20.59 -8.21
C LYS A 52 15.61 19.28 -7.43
N ASP A 53 14.48 18.60 -7.27
CA ASP A 53 14.39 17.35 -6.53
C ASP A 53 15.19 16.23 -7.21
N ASN A 54 15.12 16.10 -8.51
CA ASN A 54 15.90 15.13 -9.26
C ASN A 54 17.39 15.37 -9.09
N ILE A 55 17.84 16.60 -9.21
CA ILE A 55 19.24 16.98 -9.04
C ILE A 55 19.70 16.71 -7.60
N GLN A 56 18.93 17.13 -6.60
CA GLN A 56 19.25 16.85 -5.20
C GLN A 56 19.32 15.35 -4.89
N ASN A 57 18.42 14.56 -5.47
CA ASN A 57 18.45 13.11 -5.32
C ASN A 57 19.70 12.48 -5.92
N VAL A 58 20.17 12.96 -7.07
CA VAL A 58 21.45 12.53 -7.66
C VAL A 58 22.62 12.83 -6.72
N TYR A 59 22.68 14.04 -6.17
CA TYR A 59 23.73 14.41 -5.21
C TYR A 59 23.69 13.55 -3.94
N ARG A 60 22.49 13.30 -3.39
CA ARG A 60 22.36 12.45 -2.20
C ARG A 60 22.79 11.02 -2.48
N GLN A 61 22.41 10.45 -3.62
CA GLN A 61 22.85 9.12 -4.03
C GLN A 61 24.38 9.07 -4.20
N ALA A 62 24.97 10.08 -4.81
CA ALA A 62 26.43 10.17 -4.96
C ALA A 62 27.14 10.30 -3.60
N ALA A 63 26.58 11.06 -2.65
CA ALA A 63 27.16 11.27 -1.34
C ALA A 63 27.07 10.03 -0.43
N THR A 64 26.01 9.25 -0.54
CA THR A 64 25.76 8.10 0.34
C THR A 64 26.09 6.75 -0.27
N GLY A 65 26.30 6.68 -1.59
CA GLY A 65 26.47 5.42 -2.33
C GLY A 65 25.23 4.52 -2.31
N GLY A 66 24.11 5.00 -1.81
CA GLY A 66 22.90 4.21 -1.55
C GLY A 66 21.70 4.64 -2.36
N VAL A 67 20.67 3.81 -2.29
CA VAL A 67 19.36 4.11 -2.85
C VAL A 67 18.58 4.94 -1.85
N LEU A 68 18.02 6.07 -2.28
CA LEU A 68 17.18 6.89 -1.43
C LEU A 68 15.81 6.24 -1.22
N LEU A 69 15.42 6.14 0.03
CA LEU A 69 14.08 5.74 0.42
C LEU A 69 13.18 6.97 0.50
N SER A 70 11.92 6.80 0.13
CA SER A 70 10.90 7.83 0.32
C SER A 70 9.96 7.45 1.46
N SER A 71 9.46 8.43 2.16
CA SER A 71 8.34 8.28 3.07
C SER A 71 7.01 8.42 2.30
N MET A 72 5.93 8.71 2.97
CA MET A 72 4.57 8.81 2.44
C MET A 72 4.47 9.41 1.03
N GLY A 73 3.68 8.76 0.18
CA GLY A 73 3.22 9.24 -1.12
C GLY A 73 4.30 9.72 -2.09
N ASN A 74 3.87 10.07 -3.28
CA ASN A 74 4.71 10.68 -4.30
C ASN A 74 4.67 12.20 -4.15
N PRO A 75 5.81 12.92 -4.01
CA PRO A 75 5.85 14.37 -3.89
C PRO A 75 5.53 15.09 -5.20
N GLU A 76 5.66 14.41 -6.34
CA GLU A 76 5.34 14.99 -7.63
C GLU A 76 3.81 15.22 -7.75
N PRO A 77 3.37 16.40 -8.22
CA PRO A 77 1.96 16.69 -8.42
C PRO A 77 1.42 15.97 -9.68
N LEU A 78 1.41 14.65 -9.63
CA LEU A 78 0.86 13.87 -10.74
C LEU A 78 -0.67 14.02 -10.77
N PRO A 79 -1.24 14.38 -11.93
CA PRO A 79 -2.67 14.49 -12.05
C PRO A 79 -3.34 13.14 -11.81
N GLY A 80 -4.30 13.09 -10.89
CA GLY A 80 -5.14 11.92 -10.68
C GLY A 80 -6.05 11.71 -11.91
N TYR A 81 -6.07 10.50 -12.45
CA TYR A 81 -7.02 10.21 -13.54
C TYR A 81 -8.45 10.26 -13.03
N TRP A 82 -8.70 9.96 -11.74
CA TRP A 82 -10.01 10.15 -11.10
C TRP A 82 -10.60 11.53 -11.35
N ASP A 83 -9.78 12.58 -11.35
CA ASP A 83 -10.22 13.96 -11.53
C ASP A 83 -10.72 14.24 -12.95
N ARG A 84 -10.37 13.40 -13.91
CA ARG A 84 -10.75 13.50 -15.32
C ARG A 84 -11.87 12.56 -15.74
N ILE A 85 -12.30 11.68 -14.85
CA ILE A 85 -13.41 10.77 -15.07
C ILE A 85 -14.70 11.47 -14.64
N LEU A 86 -15.64 11.61 -15.55
CA LEU A 86 -17.00 12.08 -15.26
C LEU A 86 -17.93 10.89 -15.22
N ILE A 87 -18.81 10.89 -14.22
CA ILE A 87 -19.90 9.91 -14.14
C ILE A 87 -21.13 10.54 -14.79
N ASN A 88 -21.58 9.94 -15.89
CA ASN A 88 -22.84 10.27 -16.51
C ASN A 88 -23.88 9.30 -16.00
N ALA A 89 -24.51 9.65 -14.87
CA ALA A 89 -25.52 8.81 -14.23
C ALA A 89 -26.81 8.78 -15.05
N SER A 90 -27.41 7.61 -15.16
CA SER A 90 -28.74 7.46 -15.74
C SER A 90 -29.76 8.19 -14.88
N GLN A 91 -30.67 8.92 -15.51
CA GLN A 91 -31.84 9.44 -14.79
C GLN A 91 -32.78 8.29 -14.48
N VAL A 92 -33.10 8.14 -13.20
CA VAL A 92 -34.18 7.24 -12.75
C VAL A 92 -35.48 7.98 -12.90
N THR A 93 -36.33 7.48 -13.76
CA THR A 93 -37.59 8.17 -14.09
C THR A 93 -38.73 7.84 -13.14
N ASN A 94 -38.63 6.69 -12.41
CA ASN A 94 -39.72 6.29 -11.50
C ASN A 94 -39.34 5.08 -10.64
N PRO A 95 -39.53 5.13 -9.31
CA PRO A 95 -39.52 6.32 -8.48
C PRO A 95 -38.11 6.79 -8.20
N PRO A 96 -37.84 8.08 -8.14
CA PRO A 96 -36.54 8.57 -7.72
C PRO A 96 -36.35 8.23 -6.24
N ILE A 97 -35.21 7.63 -5.92
CA ILE A 97 -34.75 7.49 -4.54
C ILE A 97 -34.31 8.87 -4.07
N ASP A 98 -34.93 9.36 -3.01
CA ASP A 98 -34.51 10.60 -2.35
C ASP A 98 -33.48 10.24 -1.25
N PRO A 99 -32.16 10.47 -1.44
CA PRO A 99 -31.14 10.10 -0.46
C PRO A 99 -31.26 10.88 0.85
N LEU A 100 -32.07 11.94 0.89
CA LEU A 100 -32.35 12.69 2.12
C LEU A 100 -33.48 12.07 2.93
N ARG A 101 -34.31 11.24 2.32
CA ARG A 101 -35.47 10.63 2.93
C ARG A 101 -35.47 9.12 2.99
N GLU A 102 -34.69 8.48 2.11
CA GLU A 102 -34.65 7.04 1.96
C GLU A 102 -33.23 6.56 2.25
N THR A 103 -33.13 5.53 3.09
CA THR A 103 -31.83 4.89 3.36
C THR A 103 -31.36 4.14 2.13
N MET A 104 -30.19 4.51 1.59
CA MET A 104 -29.54 3.75 0.52
C MET A 104 -28.85 2.52 1.10
N GLU A 105 -28.99 1.38 0.42
CA GLU A 105 -28.23 0.18 0.76
C GLU A 105 -26.78 0.36 0.27
N THR A 106 -25.85 0.42 1.19
CA THR A 106 -24.41 0.59 0.92
C THR A 106 -23.60 -0.64 1.28
N ARG A 107 -24.23 -1.66 1.88
CA ARG A 107 -23.54 -2.90 2.27
C ARG A 107 -23.05 -3.66 1.07
N VAL A 108 -21.85 -4.21 1.21
CA VAL A 108 -21.25 -5.08 0.20
C VAL A 108 -20.73 -6.35 0.85
N PHE A 109 -20.76 -7.43 0.07
CA PHE A 109 -20.24 -8.73 0.45
C PHE A 109 -19.07 -9.06 -0.47
N LEU A 110 -17.89 -9.25 0.11
CA LEU A 110 -16.66 -9.57 -0.62
C LEU A 110 -16.32 -11.03 -0.44
N GLY A 111 -16.14 -11.73 -1.54
CA GLY A 111 -15.83 -13.16 -1.56
C GLY A 111 -16.25 -13.77 -2.88
N LYS A 112 -16.10 -15.09 -2.98
CA LYS A 112 -16.57 -15.84 -4.14
C LYS A 112 -18.10 -15.90 -4.14
N LYS A 113 -18.72 -15.54 -5.27
CA LYS A 113 -20.15 -15.70 -5.46
C LYS A 113 -20.48 -17.16 -5.72
N ASP A 114 -21.37 -17.74 -4.91
CA ASP A 114 -21.87 -19.08 -5.19
C ASP A 114 -22.94 -19.01 -6.28
N MET A 115 -22.64 -19.59 -7.42
CA MET A 115 -23.58 -19.65 -8.56
C MET A 115 -24.48 -20.89 -8.52
N GLU A 116 -24.25 -21.82 -7.58
CA GLU A 116 -25.03 -23.05 -7.46
C GLU A 116 -26.17 -22.87 -6.44
N ILE A 117 -27.40 -22.90 -6.90
CA ILE A 117 -28.58 -22.97 -6.04
C ILE A 117 -28.78 -24.43 -5.65
N ARG A 118 -28.51 -24.76 -4.38
CA ARG A 118 -28.81 -26.09 -3.83
C ARG A 118 -30.20 -26.09 -3.21
N ARG A 119 -30.91 -27.20 -3.41
CA ARG A 119 -32.21 -27.42 -2.79
C ARG A 119 -32.15 -28.68 -1.94
N ASP A 120 -32.86 -28.66 -0.81
CA ASP A 120 -33.06 -29.84 0.02
C ASP A 120 -34.11 -30.79 -0.60
N GLU A 121 -34.34 -31.91 0.07
CA GLU A 121 -35.31 -32.92 -0.35
C GLU A 121 -36.76 -32.37 -0.47
N ASN A 122 -37.04 -31.26 0.19
CA ASN A 122 -38.36 -30.57 0.16
C ASN A 122 -38.40 -29.46 -0.91
N GLY A 123 -37.33 -29.27 -1.69
CA GLY A 123 -37.21 -28.24 -2.71
C GLY A 123 -36.89 -26.84 -2.16
N ALA A 124 -36.68 -26.66 -0.86
CA ALA A 124 -36.27 -25.41 -0.27
C ALA A 124 -34.82 -25.06 -0.58
N ILE A 125 -34.54 -23.78 -0.80
CA ILE A 125 -33.18 -23.32 -1.04
C ILE A 125 -32.31 -23.49 0.22
N VAL A 126 -31.25 -24.29 0.13
CA VAL A 126 -30.26 -24.44 1.19
C VAL A 126 -29.15 -23.43 0.95
N PRO A 127 -29.01 -22.43 1.81
CA PRO A 127 -27.90 -21.46 1.67
C PRO A 127 -26.58 -22.18 1.91
N LYS A 128 -25.68 -22.12 0.93
CA LYS A 128 -24.28 -22.49 1.13
C LYS A 128 -23.57 -21.31 1.79
N LYS A 129 -23.03 -21.53 2.98
CA LYS A 129 -22.16 -20.55 3.63
C LYS A 129 -20.83 -20.49 2.89
N THR A 130 -20.71 -19.57 1.93
CA THR A 130 -19.43 -19.25 1.31
C THR A 130 -18.75 -18.21 2.20
N PRO A 131 -17.47 -18.38 2.55
CA PRO A 131 -16.76 -17.37 3.33
C PRO A 131 -16.75 -16.02 2.62
N HIS A 132 -17.12 -14.97 3.35
CA HIS A 132 -17.18 -13.61 2.81
C HIS A 132 -16.89 -12.58 3.92
N ILE A 133 -16.53 -11.37 3.49
CA ILE A 133 -16.48 -10.19 4.34
C ILE A 133 -17.75 -9.39 4.07
N GLU A 134 -18.44 -8.99 5.12
CA GLU A 134 -19.53 -8.02 5.05
C GLU A 134 -19.02 -6.65 5.46
N LEU A 135 -19.29 -5.63 4.66
CA LEU A 135 -18.93 -4.23 4.91
C LEU A 135 -20.17 -3.36 4.87
N ALA A 136 -20.32 -2.47 5.83
CA ALA A 136 -21.41 -1.48 5.85
C ALA A 136 -21.32 -0.49 4.68
N VAL A 137 -20.12 -0.19 4.21
CA VAL A 137 -19.82 0.63 3.03
C VAL A 137 -18.64 0.03 2.26
N PRO A 138 -18.51 0.24 0.94
CA PRO A 138 -17.47 -0.38 0.12
C PRO A 138 -16.07 0.22 0.35
N ILE A 139 -15.68 0.41 1.61
CA ILE A 139 -14.41 1.04 2.00
C ILE A 139 -13.75 0.20 3.09
N MET A 140 -12.43 -0.02 2.97
CA MET A 140 -11.62 -0.68 3.98
C MET A 140 -10.32 0.10 4.19
N PHE A 141 -9.70 -0.05 5.37
CA PHE A 141 -8.35 0.48 5.61
C PHE A 141 -7.30 -0.48 5.05
N SER A 142 -6.41 0.06 4.24
CA SER A 142 -5.34 -0.70 3.59
C SER A 142 -4.30 -1.22 4.58
N ALA A 143 -3.52 -2.20 4.15
CA ALA A 143 -2.46 -2.82 4.92
C ALA A 143 -1.41 -1.81 5.40
N MET A 144 -1.33 -1.62 6.70
CA MET A 144 -0.35 -0.77 7.38
C MET A 144 0.18 -1.52 8.59
N SER A 145 1.45 -1.97 8.53
CA SER A 145 1.99 -2.89 9.53
C SER A 145 2.37 -2.21 10.83
N TYR A 146 2.16 -2.91 11.95
CA TYR A 146 2.66 -2.49 13.25
C TYR A 146 4.19 -2.39 13.25
N GLY A 147 4.70 -1.25 13.72
CA GLY A 147 6.10 -0.86 13.62
C GLY A 147 6.41 0.02 12.39
N SER A 148 5.59 -0.04 11.32
CA SER A 148 5.61 1.00 10.28
C SER A 148 4.78 2.21 10.71
N ILE A 149 3.62 1.96 11.31
CA ILE A 149 2.82 2.95 12.04
C ILE A 149 2.89 2.65 13.54
N SER A 150 2.55 3.63 14.37
CA SER A 150 2.57 3.49 15.83
C SER A 150 1.43 2.60 16.33
N TYR A 151 1.54 2.13 17.59
CA TYR A 151 0.48 1.41 18.29
C TYR A 151 -0.84 2.20 18.24
N ASN A 152 -0.81 3.47 18.64
CA ASN A 152 -2.01 4.30 18.69
C ASN A 152 -2.68 4.51 17.33
N ALA A 153 -1.88 4.67 16.27
CA ALA A 153 -2.42 4.78 14.91
C ALA A 153 -3.08 3.48 14.47
N HIS A 154 -2.45 2.33 14.78
CA HIS A 154 -2.98 1.01 14.46
C HIS A 154 -4.28 0.74 15.23
N GLU A 155 -4.30 1.02 16.54
CA GLU A 155 -5.50 0.88 17.36
C GLU A 155 -6.64 1.78 16.87
N SER A 156 -6.33 3.03 16.51
CA SER A 156 -7.34 3.97 15.99
C SER A 156 -8.01 3.44 14.72
N LEU A 157 -7.24 2.85 13.81
CA LEU A 157 -7.78 2.24 12.58
C LEU A 157 -8.64 1.00 12.89
N ALA A 158 -8.19 0.15 13.82
CA ALA A 158 -8.93 -1.04 14.24
C ALA A 158 -10.28 -0.69 14.89
N ARG A 159 -10.27 0.30 15.77
CA ARG A 159 -11.48 0.83 16.40
C ARG A 159 -12.42 1.45 15.40
N ALA A 160 -11.91 2.33 14.54
CA ALA A 160 -12.72 2.95 13.49
C ALA A 160 -13.35 1.91 12.56
N ALA A 161 -12.60 0.88 12.16
CA ALA A 161 -13.14 -0.20 11.34
C ALA A 161 -14.30 -0.94 12.04
N THR A 162 -14.14 -1.21 13.33
CA THR A 162 -15.15 -1.90 14.13
C THR A 162 -16.41 -1.02 14.31
N GLU A 163 -16.25 0.25 14.63
CA GLU A 163 -17.36 1.19 14.83
C GLU A 163 -18.14 1.46 13.54
N LEU A 164 -17.43 1.47 12.39
CA LEU A 164 -18.03 1.71 11.08
C LEU A 164 -18.55 0.44 10.39
N GLY A 165 -18.34 -0.74 10.96
CA GLY A 165 -18.72 -2.00 10.31
C GLY A 165 -17.96 -2.28 9.03
N VAL A 166 -16.68 -1.92 8.98
CA VAL A 166 -15.77 -2.18 7.87
C VAL A 166 -14.54 -2.96 8.36
N CYS A 167 -13.56 -3.22 7.50
CA CYS A 167 -12.33 -3.91 7.87
C CYS A 167 -11.10 -3.02 7.78
N TYR A 168 -10.12 -3.31 8.64
CA TYR A 168 -8.76 -2.84 8.49
C TYR A 168 -7.80 -4.01 8.26
N ASN A 169 -6.67 -3.75 7.60
CA ASN A 169 -5.66 -4.75 7.32
C ASN A 169 -4.41 -4.51 8.16
N THR A 170 -3.95 -5.55 8.88
CA THR A 170 -2.80 -5.45 9.79
C THR A 170 -1.47 -5.21 9.08
N GLY A 171 -1.40 -5.48 7.76
CA GLY A 171 -0.13 -5.52 7.05
C GLY A 171 0.73 -6.73 7.45
N GLU A 172 1.99 -6.71 7.03
CA GLU A 172 2.92 -7.85 7.13
C GLU A 172 3.65 -7.99 8.47
N GLY A 173 3.21 -7.31 9.50
CA GLY A 173 3.91 -7.26 10.80
C GLY A 173 3.35 -8.18 11.88
N GLY A 174 2.46 -9.09 11.59
CA GLY A 174 1.71 -9.85 12.58
C GLY A 174 0.57 -9.03 13.19
N LEU A 175 -0.01 -9.50 14.27
CA LEU A 175 -1.09 -8.84 15.00
C LEU A 175 -0.68 -8.70 16.47
N HIS A 176 -0.68 -7.47 17.00
CA HIS A 176 -0.41 -7.22 18.42
C HIS A 176 -1.49 -7.89 19.28
N GLU A 177 -1.11 -8.42 20.46
CA GLU A 177 -2.01 -9.16 21.34
C GLU A 177 -3.28 -8.39 21.70
N ASP A 178 -3.18 -7.08 21.95
CA ASP A 178 -4.33 -6.23 22.27
C ASP A 178 -5.34 -6.08 21.12
N PHE A 179 -4.95 -6.40 19.90
CA PHE A 179 -5.80 -6.19 18.72
C PHE A 179 -6.56 -7.44 18.28
N TYR A 180 -6.32 -8.59 18.91
CA TYR A 180 -7.12 -9.79 18.67
C TYR A 180 -8.61 -9.57 18.96
N ARG A 181 -8.94 -8.66 19.87
CA ARG A 181 -10.33 -8.25 20.15
C ARG A 181 -11.06 -7.62 18.95
N TYR A 182 -10.31 -7.11 17.98
CA TYR A 182 -10.84 -6.54 16.74
C TYR A 182 -10.87 -7.55 15.60
N GLY A 183 -10.60 -8.82 15.86
CA GLY A 183 -10.51 -9.90 14.87
C GLY A 183 -11.63 -9.93 13.84
N PRO A 184 -12.93 -9.80 14.23
CA PRO A 184 -14.04 -9.79 13.27
C PRO A 184 -13.97 -8.69 12.20
N ASN A 185 -13.24 -7.61 12.46
CA ASN A 185 -13.04 -6.49 11.54
C ASN A 185 -11.59 -6.38 11.05
N THR A 186 -10.80 -7.44 11.20
CA THR A 186 -9.37 -7.48 10.88
C THR A 186 -9.11 -8.38 9.69
N ILE A 187 -8.36 -7.89 8.70
CA ILE A 187 -7.75 -8.71 7.66
C ILE A 187 -6.29 -8.95 8.06
N VAL A 188 -5.91 -10.20 8.20
CA VAL A 188 -4.53 -10.59 8.53
C VAL A 188 -3.75 -10.88 7.25
N GLN A 189 -2.47 -10.48 7.20
CA GLN A 189 -1.68 -10.54 5.98
C GLN A 189 -0.56 -11.58 6.07
N VAL A 190 -0.38 -12.34 5.00
CA VAL A 190 0.71 -13.28 4.76
C VAL A 190 1.57 -12.74 3.64
N ALA A 191 2.70 -12.10 4.00
CA ALA A 191 3.68 -11.60 3.05
C ALA A 191 4.83 -12.62 2.86
N SER A 192 5.75 -12.33 1.95
CA SER A 192 6.88 -13.21 1.66
C SER A 192 7.81 -13.46 2.87
N GLY A 193 7.89 -12.50 3.81
CA GLY A 193 8.68 -12.63 5.04
C GLY A 193 8.02 -13.47 6.13
N ARG A 194 6.72 -13.73 6.06
CA ARG A 194 5.95 -14.55 7.01
C ARG A 194 6.05 -14.10 8.46
N PHE A 195 6.32 -12.82 8.73
CA PHE A 195 6.48 -12.28 10.07
C PHE A 195 5.20 -12.40 10.88
N GLY A 196 5.30 -13.03 12.06
CA GLY A 196 4.17 -13.19 12.98
C GLY A 196 3.05 -14.09 12.45
N VAL A 197 3.29 -14.90 11.42
CA VAL A 197 2.28 -15.81 10.86
C VAL A 197 2.27 -17.13 11.63
N HIS A 198 1.16 -17.41 12.29
CA HIS A 198 0.90 -18.67 13.00
C HIS A 198 -0.62 -18.98 12.99
N SER A 199 -0.99 -20.16 13.43
CA SER A 199 -2.39 -20.63 13.35
C SER A 199 -3.39 -19.72 14.04
N GLU A 200 -3.10 -19.27 15.25
CA GLU A 200 -3.99 -18.36 16.00
C GLU A 200 -4.17 -17.03 15.28
N TYR A 201 -3.08 -16.45 14.75
CA TYR A 201 -3.10 -15.24 13.94
C TYR A 201 -4.00 -15.39 12.70
N LEU A 202 -3.87 -16.49 11.95
CA LEU A 202 -4.67 -16.74 10.76
C LEU A 202 -6.16 -16.85 11.08
N ASN A 203 -6.49 -17.45 12.21
CA ASN A 203 -7.87 -17.67 12.65
C ASN A 203 -8.49 -16.45 13.34
N ALA A 204 -7.69 -15.50 13.82
CA ALA A 204 -8.18 -14.29 14.48
C ALA A 204 -8.90 -13.33 13.50
N GLY A 205 -8.44 -13.25 12.26
CA GLY A 205 -8.97 -12.31 11.28
C GLY A 205 -10.29 -12.72 10.63
N ALA A 206 -10.99 -11.76 10.04
CA ALA A 206 -12.16 -11.99 9.19
C ALA A 206 -11.77 -12.57 7.83
N ALA A 207 -10.57 -12.28 7.35
CA ALA A 207 -10.00 -12.77 6.10
C ALA A 207 -8.48 -12.87 6.18
N VAL A 208 -7.88 -13.63 5.27
CA VAL A 208 -6.42 -13.73 5.11
C VAL A 208 -6.01 -13.15 3.76
N GLU A 209 -5.06 -12.23 3.76
CA GLU A 209 -4.53 -11.62 2.53
C GLU A 209 -3.11 -12.11 2.24
N ILE A 210 -2.91 -12.74 1.09
CA ILE A 210 -1.58 -13.07 0.55
C ILE A 210 -1.06 -11.82 -0.17
N LYS A 211 0.04 -11.24 0.33
CA LYS A 211 0.69 -10.09 -0.31
C LYS A 211 1.75 -10.54 -1.29
N MET A 212 1.43 -10.50 -2.59
CA MET A 212 2.39 -10.71 -3.67
C MET A 212 3.18 -9.44 -3.99
N GLY A 213 2.60 -8.26 -3.74
CA GLY A 213 3.23 -6.98 -3.99
C GLY A 213 2.39 -5.81 -3.47
N GLN A 214 2.90 -4.60 -3.68
CA GLN A 214 2.17 -3.36 -3.40
C GLN A 214 2.51 -2.29 -4.42
N GLY A 215 1.56 -1.40 -4.71
CA GLY A 215 1.65 -0.42 -5.78
C GLY A 215 2.76 0.61 -5.61
N ALA A 216 3.10 0.96 -4.38
CA ALA A 216 4.17 1.91 -4.09
C ALA A 216 5.58 1.36 -4.37
N LYS A 217 5.76 0.04 -4.42
CA LYS A 217 7.07 -0.60 -4.65
C LYS A 217 6.92 -1.97 -5.33
N PRO A 218 6.47 -2.00 -6.57
CA PRO A 218 6.36 -3.26 -7.30
C PRO A 218 7.71 -3.98 -7.39
N GLY A 219 7.70 -5.30 -7.17
CA GLY A 219 8.90 -6.13 -7.27
C GLY A 219 9.88 -6.03 -6.09
N ILE A 220 9.50 -5.36 -4.99
CA ILE A 220 10.31 -5.27 -3.77
C ILE A 220 9.49 -5.75 -2.57
N GLY A 221 10.13 -6.49 -1.67
CA GLY A 221 9.56 -6.91 -0.40
C GLY A 221 9.52 -5.79 0.65
N GLY A 222 8.98 -6.12 1.82
CA GLY A 222 8.96 -5.24 2.98
C GLY A 222 10.33 -5.08 3.62
N HIS A 223 10.56 -3.91 4.21
CA HIS A 223 11.74 -3.64 5.01
C HIS A 223 11.36 -2.80 6.24
N LEU A 224 11.63 -3.33 7.41
CA LEU A 224 11.58 -2.56 8.65
C LEU A 224 12.97 -2.62 9.31
N PRO A 225 13.65 -1.46 9.49
CA PRO A 225 14.98 -1.41 10.06
C PRO A 225 15.01 -1.93 11.51
N GLY A 226 16.09 -2.60 11.88
CA GLY A 226 16.29 -3.19 13.22
C GLY A 226 16.12 -2.17 14.35
N ALA A 227 16.46 -0.91 14.14
CA ALA A 227 16.23 0.15 15.12
C ALA A 227 14.76 0.34 15.52
N LYS A 228 13.81 -0.12 14.69
CA LYS A 228 12.37 -0.14 14.97
C LYS A 228 11.87 -1.49 15.48
N ILE A 229 12.71 -2.53 15.41
CA ILE A 229 12.38 -3.89 15.87
C ILE A 229 12.78 -4.02 17.33
N VAL A 230 11.98 -3.46 18.21
CA VAL A 230 12.21 -3.47 19.67
C VAL A 230 10.91 -3.79 20.40
N GLY A 231 11.03 -4.43 21.57
CA GLY A 231 9.90 -4.74 22.45
C GLY A 231 8.75 -5.45 21.72
N ASP A 232 7.57 -4.84 21.78
CA ASP A 232 6.35 -5.43 21.22
C ASP A 232 6.41 -5.64 19.71
N VAL A 233 7.13 -4.77 18.97
CA VAL A 233 7.30 -4.95 17.53
C VAL A 233 8.07 -6.22 17.21
N ALA A 234 9.14 -6.50 17.97
CA ALA A 234 9.94 -7.71 17.80
C ALA A 234 9.12 -8.96 18.15
N ARG A 235 8.37 -8.93 19.26
CA ARG A 235 7.48 -10.02 19.67
C ARG A 235 6.40 -10.30 18.65
N THR A 236 5.68 -9.26 18.22
CA THR A 236 4.58 -9.39 17.26
C THR A 236 5.05 -9.94 15.91
N ARG A 237 6.25 -9.57 15.48
CA ARG A 237 6.84 -10.05 14.22
C ARG A 237 7.54 -11.40 14.34
N MET A 238 7.77 -11.88 15.58
CA MET A 238 8.54 -13.09 15.87
C MET A 238 9.96 -13.05 15.30
N VAL A 239 10.63 -11.89 15.44
CA VAL A 239 12.02 -11.67 15.00
C VAL A 239 12.85 -11.17 16.20
N PRO A 240 14.18 -11.44 16.23
CA PRO A 240 15.06 -10.92 17.28
C PRO A 240 15.08 -9.39 17.30
N GLU A 241 15.16 -8.80 18.50
CA GLU A 241 15.34 -7.37 18.67
C GLU A 241 16.61 -6.87 17.96
N GLY A 242 16.51 -5.71 17.33
CA GLY A 242 17.62 -5.07 16.61
C GLY A 242 17.93 -5.69 15.26
N ALA A 243 17.29 -6.79 14.87
CA ALA A 243 17.46 -7.40 13.55
C ALA A 243 16.55 -6.76 12.51
N ASP A 244 17.08 -6.47 11.32
CA ASP A 244 16.27 -5.99 10.21
C ASP A 244 15.23 -7.03 9.79
N ALA A 245 13.97 -6.64 9.71
CA ALA A 245 12.90 -7.47 9.16
C ALA A 245 12.77 -7.20 7.66
N ILE A 246 13.38 -8.05 6.86
CA ILE A 246 13.41 -7.96 5.39
C ILE A 246 12.57 -9.07 4.81
N SER A 247 11.50 -8.71 4.08
CA SER A 247 10.74 -9.65 3.27
C SER A 247 11.43 -9.80 1.90
N PRO A 248 11.66 -11.04 1.42
CA PRO A 248 12.15 -11.24 0.05
C PRO A 248 11.17 -10.70 -0.98
N ALA A 249 11.67 -10.31 -2.15
CA ALA A 249 10.81 -9.79 -3.22
C ALA A 249 9.74 -10.81 -3.65
N PRO A 250 10.07 -12.04 -4.04
CA PRO A 250 9.08 -13.09 -4.28
C PRO A 250 8.80 -13.91 -3.01
N HIS A 251 7.65 -14.54 -2.94
CA HIS A 251 7.47 -15.67 -2.04
C HIS A 251 8.35 -16.83 -2.52
N HIS A 252 9.12 -17.45 -1.63
CA HIS A 252 10.05 -18.52 -1.99
C HIS A 252 9.35 -19.82 -2.38
N ASP A 253 8.07 -19.94 -2.09
CA ASP A 253 7.20 -21.08 -2.35
C ASP A 253 6.19 -20.82 -3.48
N ILE A 254 6.26 -19.67 -4.18
CA ILE A 254 5.35 -19.32 -5.27
C ILE A 254 6.14 -18.89 -6.50
N TYR A 255 6.16 -19.74 -7.51
CA TYR A 255 6.79 -19.49 -8.80
C TYR A 255 5.84 -19.67 -9.98
N SER A 256 4.60 -20.11 -9.71
CA SER A 256 3.55 -20.34 -10.70
C SER A 256 2.16 -20.08 -10.10
N ILE A 257 1.13 -20.07 -10.94
CA ILE A 257 -0.27 -20.00 -10.50
C ILE A 257 -0.65 -21.26 -9.71
N GLU A 258 -0.08 -22.39 -10.04
CA GLU A 258 -0.29 -23.67 -9.33
C GLU A 258 0.27 -23.59 -7.90
N ASP A 259 1.45 -23.00 -7.73
CA ASP A 259 2.03 -22.80 -6.39
C ASP A 259 1.17 -21.82 -5.57
N LEU A 260 0.68 -20.74 -6.19
CA LEU A 260 -0.27 -19.83 -5.54
C LEU A 260 -1.54 -20.58 -5.10
N ARG A 261 -2.06 -21.46 -5.96
CA ARG A 261 -3.23 -22.30 -5.62
C ARG A 261 -2.95 -23.19 -4.41
N GLN A 262 -1.75 -23.76 -4.31
CA GLN A 262 -1.38 -24.56 -3.14
C GLN A 262 -1.39 -23.72 -1.86
N LEU A 263 -0.81 -22.51 -1.88
CA LEU A 263 -0.85 -21.63 -0.72
C LEU A 263 -2.28 -21.21 -0.37
N VAL A 264 -3.12 -20.87 -1.36
CA VAL A 264 -4.53 -20.55 -1.15
C VAL A 264 -5.25 -21.71 -0.46
N ASN A 265 -5.06 -22.95 -0.94
CA ASN A 265 -5.66 -24.13 -0.35
C ASN A 265 -5.16 -24.39 1.08
N SER A 266 -3.85 -24.28 1.31
CA SER A 266 -3.27 -24.45 2.65
C SER A 266 -3.81 -23.44 3.66
N LEU A 267 -4.01 -22.18 3.24
CA LEU A 267 -4.60 -21.16 4.10
C LEU A 267 -6.09 -21.41 4.34
N LYS A 268 -6.82 -21.89 3.33
CA LYS A 268 -8.23 -22.33 3.51
C LYS A 268 -8.33 -23.48 4.51
N GLU A 269 -7.45 -24.47 4.42
CA GLU A 269 -7.40 -25.59 5.39
C GLU A 269 -7.04 -25.08 6.79
N ALA A 270 -6.01 -24.23 6.92
CA ALA A 270 -5.58 -23.68 8.19
C ALA A 270 -6.67 -22.83 8.90
N THR A 271 -7.61 -22.31 8.13
CA THR A 271 -8.76 -21.53 8.62
C THR A 271 -10.09 -22.30 8.53
N HIS A 272 -10.03 -23.62 8.40
CA HIS A 272 -11.18 -24.53 8.34
C HIS A 272 -12.20 -24.13 7.26
N TYR A 273 -11.75 -23.51 6.17
CA TYR A 273 -12.58 -22.97 5.08
C TYR A 273 -13.60 -21.91 5.54
N GLU A 274 -13.38 -21.29 6.68
CA GLU A 274 -14.28 -20.25 7.23
C GLU A 274 -13.90 -18.82 6.82
N LYS A 275 -12.68 -18.62 6.31
CA LYS A 275 -12.16 -17.31 5.93
C LYS A 275 -11.97 -17.18 4.43
N PRO A 276 -12.39 -16.07 3.79
CA PRO A 276 -12.04 -15.81 2.41
C PRO A 276 -10.55 -15.49 2.28
N ILE A 277 -9.96 -15.90 1.17
CA ILE A 277 -8.55 -15.65 0.86
C ILE A 277 -8.46 -14.54 -0.18
N ILE A 278 -7.75 -13.49 0.19
CA ILE A 278 -7.45 -12.32 -0.66
C ILE A 278 -6.05 -12.52 -1.26
N VAL A 279 -5.86 -12.18 -2.52
CA VAL A 279 -4.53 -12.07 -3.13
C VAL A 279 -4.30 -10.65 -3.57
N LYS A 280 -3.30 -10.00 -2.97
CA LYS A 280 -2.94 -8.61 -3.25
C LYS A 280 -1.75 -8.53 -4.19
N ILE A 281 -1.91 -7.78 -5.28
CA ILE A 281 -0.91 -7.56 -6.33
C ILE A 281 -0.69 -6.07 -6.57
N ALA A 282 0.49 -5.72 -7.07
CA ALA A 282 0.75 -4.38 -7.60
C ALA A 282 0.13 -4.23 -9.00
N ALA A 283 -0.36 -3.04 -9.28
CA ALA A 283 -0.78 -2.66 -10.62
C ALA A 283 0.46 -2.41 -11.50
N VAL A 284 0.78 -3.37 -12.33
CA VAL A 284 1.95 -3.37 -13.23
C VAL A 284 1.59 -3.93 -14.59
N HIS A 285 2.56 -4.01 -15.50
CA HIS A 285 2.39 -4.65 -16.80
C HIS A 285 1.77 -6.05 -16.67
N ASN A 286 0.86 -6.39 -17.55
CA ASN A 286 0.10 -7.66 -17.55
C ASN A 286 -0.79 -7.92 -16.32
N VAL A 287 -1.12 -6.90 -15.54
CA VAL A 287 -1.96 -7.05 -14.34
C VAL A 287 -3.27 -7.79 -14.62
N ALA A 288 -3.87 -7.60 -15.79
CA ALA A 288 -5.11 -8.28 -16.17
C ALA A 288 -4.92 -9.80 -16.35
N ALA A 289 -3.82 -10.24 -16.95
CA ALA A 289 -3.49 -11.65 -17.08
C ALA A 289 -3.14 -12.28 -15.72
N ILE A 290 -2.41 -11.54 -14.87
CA ILE A 290 -2.09 -11.96 -13.51
C ILE A 290 -3.38 -12.14 -12.70
N ALA A 291 -4.30 -11.19 -12.75
CA ALA A 291 -5.60 -11.26 -12.06
C ALA A 291 -6.44 -12.45 -12.54
N SER A 292 -6.44 -12.76 -13.84
CA SER A 292 -7.08 -13.96 -14.40
C SER A 292 -6.49 -15.24 -13.80
N GLY A 293 -5.16 -15.34 -13.71
CA GLY A 293 -4.48 -16.46 -13.04
C GLY A 293 -4.86 -16.58 -11.57
N ILE A 294 -4.91 -15.47 -10.84
CA ILE A 294 -5.31 -15.43 -9.43
C ILE A 294 -6.75 -15.92 -9.25
N ALA A 295 -7.69 -15.47 -10.07
CA ALA A 295 -9.06 -15.97 -10.01
C ALA A 295 -9.13 -17.49 -10.17
N ARG A 296 -8.30 -18.06 -11.07
CA ARG A 296 -8.20 -19.50 -11.31
C ARG A 296 -7.44 -20.26 -10.22
N SER A 297 -6.65 -19.60 -9.40
CA SER A 297 -5.97 -20.21 -8.26
C SER A 297 -6.91 -20.56 -7.11
N GLY A 298 -8.16 -20.10 -7.15
CA GLY A 298 -9.16 -20.32 -6.12
C GLY A 298 -9.20 -19.26 -5.02
N ALA A 299 -8.53 -18.11 -5.24
CA ALA A 299 -8.70 -16.93 -4.40
C ALA A 299 -10.15 -16.43 -4.45
N ASP A 300 -10.62 -15.83 -3.36
CA ASP A 300 -11.99 -15.34 -3.24
C ASP A 300 -12.08 -13.84 -3.58
N ILE A 301 -10.98 -13.12 -3.32
CA ILE A 301 -10.88 -11.66 -3.52
C ILE A 301 -9.53 -11.33 -4.16
N ILE A 302 -9.52 -10.43 -5.12
CA ILE A 302 -8.28 -9.87 -5.69
C ILE A 302 -8.17 -8.41 -5.25
N ALA A 303 -7.07 -8.07 -4.58
CA ALA A 303 -6.74 -6.70 -4.21
C ALA A 303 -5.67 -6.15 -5.16
N ILE A 304 -5.99 -5.08 -5.88
CA ILE A 304 -5.07 -4.44 -6.82
C ILE A 304 -4.61 -3.12 -6.22
N ASP A 305 -3.31 -2.97 -6.05
CA ASP A 305 -2.71 -1.78 -5.45
C ASP A 305 -1.98 -0.96 -6.51
N GLY A 306 -2.51 0.23 -6.77
CA GLY A 306 -2.05 1.11 -7.85
C GLY A 306 -0.84 1.94 -7.49
N PHE A 307 -0.20 2.47 -8.53
CA PHE A 307 0.77 3.54 -8.46
C PHE A 307 0.26 4.73 -7.63
N ARG A 308 1.14 5.47 -6.99
CA ARG A 308 0.85 6.59 -6.07
C ARG A 308 0.38 6.18 -4.67
N GLY A 309 0.48 4.90 -4.33
CA GLY A 309 0.35 4.48 -2.93
C GLY A 309 1.50 5.00 -2.08
N GLY A 310 1.27 5.19 -0.77
CA GLY A 310 2.29 5.60 0.20
C GLY A 310 3.11 4.43 0.72
N THR A 311 4.36 4.69 1.08
CA THR A 311 5.22 3.74 1.78
C THR A 311 6.38 4.44 2.47
N GLY A 312 6.82 3.94 3.64
CA GLY A 312 8.00 4.41 4.35
C GLY A 312 9.31 3.76 3.90
N ALA A 313 9.28 2.79 2.98
CA ALA A 313 10.43 1.94 2.67
C ALA A 313 10.50 1.58 1.18
N ALA A 314 10.43 2.57 0.30
CA ALA A 314 10.58 2.36 -1.14
C ALA A 314 11.66 3.26 -1.73
N PRO A 315 12.47 2.74 -2.66
CA PRO A 315 13.30 3.58 -3.52
C PRO A 315 12.41 4.53 -4.33
N THR A 316 12.74 5.83 -4.35
CA THR A 316 11.96 6.85 -5.06
C THR A 316 11.76 6.50 -6.54
N ARG A 317 12.77 5.95 -7.18
CA ARG A 317 12.70 5.54 -8.61
C ARG A 317 11.63 4.49 -8.87
N ILE A 318 11.47 3.52 -7.96
CA ILE A 318 10.45 2.47 -8.10
C ILE A 318 9.09 3.03 -7.78
N ARG A 319 8.96 3.77 -6.67
CA ARG A 319 7.70 4.38 -6.27
C ARG A 319 7.12 5.28 -7.36
N ASP A 320 7.97 6.06 -8.02
CA ASP A 320 7.53 7.13 -8.91
C ASP A 320 7.44 6.69 -10.39
N ASN A 321 8.02 5.53 -10.77
CA ASN A 321 8.20 5.21 -12.18
C ASN A 321 7.83 3.78 -12.60
N VAL A 322 7.38 2.90 -11.71
CA VAL A 322 7.21 1.47 -12.05
C VAL A 322 5.75 1.04 -12.12
N GLY A 323 4.92 1.46 -11.19
CA GLY A 323 3.51 1.09 -11.18
C GLY A 323 2.68 1.80 -12.26
N ILE A 324 1.47 1.31 -12.50
CA ILE A 324 0.47 1.99 -13.32
C ILE A 324 -0.67 2.52 -12.42
N PRO A 325 -1.35 3.60 -12.85
CA PRO A 325 -2.51 4.13 -12.12
C PRO A 325 -3.60 3.09 -11.95
N ILE A 326 -4.21 3.08 -10.76
CA ILE A 326 -5.23 2.08 -10.42
C ILE A 326 -6.45 2.15 -11.32
N GLU A 327 -6.80 3.33 -11.79
CA GLU A 327 -7.92 3.57 -12.69
C GLU A 327 -7.78 2.76 -13.99
N LEU A 328 -6.58 2.72 -14.54
CA LEU A 328 -6.27 1.96 -15.76
C LEU A 328 -6.19 0.46 -15.47
N ALA A 329 -5.56 0.09 -14.35
CA ALA A 329 -5.43 -1.31 -13.96
C ALA A 329 -6.78 -1.96 -13.67
N LEU A 330 -7.67 -1.27 -12.95
CA LEU A 330 -9.00 -1.74 -12.63
C LEU A 330 -9.82 -2.00 -13.90
N ALA A 331 -9.88 -1.02 -14.80
CA ALA A 331 -10.64 -1.16 -16.05
C ALA A 331 -10.14 -2.34 -16.90
N ALA A 332 -8.81 -2.52 -16.98
CA ALA A 332 -8.21 -3.63 -17.72
C ALA A 332 -8.53 -5.00 -17.07
N VAL A 333 -8.46 -5.09 -15.73
CA VAL A 333 -8.74 -6.33 -14.99
C VAL A 333 -10.22 -6.69 -15.07
N ASP A 334 -11.13 -5.75 -14.80
CA ASP A 334 -12.57 -6.01 -14.85
C ASP A 334 -12.99 -6.47 -16.25
N SER A 335 -12.52 -5.77 -17.31
CA SER A 335 -12.80 -6.13 -18.68
C SER A 335 -12.27 -7.54 -19.04
N ARG A 336 -11.07 -7.89 -18.58
CA ARG A 336 -10.48 -9.20 -18.82
C ARG A 336 -11.27 -10.31 -18.13
N LEU A 337 -11.59 -10.15 -16.85
CA LEU A 337 -12.36 -11.15 -16.10
C LEU A 337 -13.78 -11.34 -16.66
N ARG A 338 -14.40 -10.27 -17.17
CA ARG A 338 -15.69 -10.34 -17.87
C ARG A 338 -15.57 -11.08 -19.19
N ALA A 339 -14.56 -10.76 -20.00
CA ALA A 339 -14.32 -11.44 -21.28
C ALA A 339 -14.08 -12.93 -21.11
N GLU A 340 -13.48 -13.34 -19.99
CA GLU A 340 -13.26 -14.75 -19.66
C GLU A 340 -14.44 -15.43 -18.94
N GLY A 341 -15.49 -14.69 -18.60
CA GLY A 341 -16.67 -15.22 -17.91
C GLY A 341 -16.44 -15.55 -16.42
N ILE A 342 -15.34 -15.09 -15.82
CA ILE A 342 -14.93 -15.40 -14.43
C ILE A 342 -15.03 -14.19 -13.48
N ARG A 343 -15.57 -13.07 -13.93
CA ARG A 343 -15.72 -11.86 -13.07
C ARG A 343 -16.59 -12.14 -11.84
N GLY A 344 -17.55 -13.04 -11.94
CA GLY A 344 -18.42 -13.46 -10.85
C GLY A 344 -17.74 -14.39 -9.82
N ASP A 345 -16.59 -14.97 -10.14
CA ASP A 345 -15.88 -15.90 -9.25
C ASP A 345 -15.06 -15.23 -8.17
N VAL A 346 -14.78 -13.92 -8.30
CA VAL A 346 -13.96 -13.14 -7.37
C VAL A 346 -14.55 -11.75 -7.15
N SER A 347 -14.30 -11.19 -5.98
CA SER A 347 -14.48 -9.76 -5.73
C SER A 347 -13.19 -9.00 -6.06
N LEU A 348 -13.34 -7.75 -6.56
CA LEU A 348 -12.22 -6.85 -6.85
C LEU A 348 -12.16 -5.73 -5.81
N VAL A 349 -11.04 -5.60 -5.14
CA VAL A 349 -10.73 -4.50 -4.23
C VAL A 349 -9.56 -3.71 -4.81
N VAL A 350 -9.64 -2.39 -4.76
CA VAL A 350 -8.60 -1.53 -5.33
C VAL A 350 -8.10 -0.51 -4.34
N GLY A 351 -6.81 -0.21 -4.38
CA GLY A 351 -6.15 0.82 -3.58
C GLY A 351 -5.16 1.63 -4.39
N GLY A 352 -4.67 2.70 -3.81
CA GLY A 352 -3.73 3.62 -4.45
C GLY A 352 -4.40 4.90 -4.94
N SER A 353 -4.14 6.02 -4.25
CA SER A 353 -4.66 7.36 -4.56
C SER A 353 -6.18 7.55 -4.43
N ILE A 354 -6.84 6.77 -3.60
CA ILE A 354 -8.24 7.02 -3.23
C ILE A 354 -8.25 8.11 -2.16
N ARG A 355 -8.87 9.26 -2.45
CA ARG A 355 -8.80 10.48 -1.63
C ARG A 355 -10.15 10.96 -1.14
N SER A 356 -11.21 10.65 -1.89
CA SER A 356 -12.56 11.19 -1.65
C SER A 356 -13.64 10.17 -1.96
N SER A 357 -14.86 10.45 -1.50
CA SER A 357 -16.04 9.66 -1.85
C SER A 357 -16.30 9.61 -3.36
N ALA A 358 -15.96 10.68 -4.09
CA ALA A 358 -16.05 10.69 -5.55
C ALA A 358 -15.11 9.66 -6.20
N ASP A 359 -13.89 9.51 -5.68
CA ASP A 359 -12.94 8.48 -6.17
C ASP A 359 -13.50 7.08 -5.90
N VAL A 360 -14.12 6.85 -4.73
CA VAL A 360 -14.77 5.58 -4.37
C VAL A 360 -15.88 5.23 -5.37
N VAL A 361 -16.79 6.16 -5.61
CA VAL A 361 -17.92 5.95 -6.54
C VAL A 361 -17.41 5.68 -7.96
N LYS A 362 -16.39 6.39 -8.41
CA LYS A 362 -15.76 6.17 -9.72
C LYS A 362 -15.08 4.79 -9.80
N ALA A 363 -14.42 4.35 -8.72
CA ALA A 363 -13.83 3.01 -8.67
C ALA A 363 -14.90 1.91 -8.77
N VAL A 364 -16.01 2.06 -8.06
CA VAL A 364 -17.15 1.12 -8.14
C VAL A 364 -17.76 1.14 -9.55
N ALA A 365 -17.94 2.30 -10.15
CA ALA A 365 -18.43 2.44 -11.52
C ALA A 365 -17.50 1.78 -12.57
N LEU A 366 -16.18 1.74 -12.32
CA LEU A 366 -15.20 1.05 -13.16
C LEU A 366 -15.10 -0.46 -12.90
N GLY A 367 -15.82 -0.99 -11.90
CA GLY A 367 -15.91 -2.42 -11.64
C GLY A 367 -15.31 -2.90 -10.31
N ALA A 368 -14.88 -2.02 -9.41
CA ALA A 368 -14.48 -2.42 -8.06
C ALA A 368 -15.70 -2.81 -7.22
N ASP A 369 -15.55 -3.82 -6.36
CA ASP A 369 -16.56 -4.17 -5.34
C ASP A 369 -16.32 -3.37 -4.05
N ALA A 370 -15.07 -3.00 -3.74
CA ALA A 370 -14.71 -2.12 -2.63
C ALA A 370 -13.33 -1.45 -2.88
N VAL A 371 -12.98 -0.51 -2.02
CA VAL A 371 -11.70 0.20 -2.08
C VAL A 371 -10.92 0.10 -0.78
N TYR A 372 -9.60 0.15 -0.89
CA TYR A 372 -8.67 0.37 0.20
C TYR A 372 -8.25 1.84 0.27
N ILE A 373 -8.39 2.46 1.44
CA ILE A 373 -7.83 3.77 1.77
C ILE A 373 -6.65 3.61 2.74
N ALA A 374 -5.60 4.41 2.57
CA ALA A 374 -4.41 4.36 3.41
C ALA A 374 -4.01 5.76 3.88
N THR A 375 -3.22 6.49 3.09
CA THR A 375 -2.71 7.83 3.45
C THR A 375 -3.82 8.82 3.79
N SER A 376 -4.99 8.71 3.15
CA SER A 376 -6.14 9.56 3.46
C SER A 376 -6.80 9.26 4.81
N ALA A 377 -6.46 8.13 5.44
CA ALA A 377 -6.94 7.77 6.78
C ALA A 377 -5.92 8.08 7.89
N LEU A 378 -4.66 8.39 7.53
CA LEU A 378 -3.59 8.76 8.46
C LEU A 378 -3.46 10.28 8.60
#